data_9f7cfd3bcb5797b824caec092c2c59cb
#
_entry.id   9f7cfd3bcb5797b824caec092c2c59cb
#
_cell.length_a   1.000
_cell.length_b   1.000
_cell.length_c   1.000
_cell.angle_alpha   90.00
_cell.angle_beta   90.00
_cell.angle_gamma   90.00
#
_symmetry.space_group_name_H-M   'P 1'
#
loop_
_entity.id
_entity.type
_entity.pdbx_description
1 polymer ?
#
loop_
_entity_poly.entity_id
_entity_poly.type
_entity_poly.pdbx_seq_one_letter_code
_entity_poly.pdbx_strand_id
1 'polypeptide(L)'
;MEQKTEFEVAIVGAGPSGLAAALTLLEEGISDIIVIERFTFPRYKCCAGYITGKTKAVYETFGLNIEEVHYSLIKEFNIFYRLKKRQTIANQFLYTNRMIDRVELDNAFAELAKSKGIRIKENTTISEHDADKKELKLSNGERLTYQKIIFADGTSGFGSRLQPARKKNIAMQLVFPNSAAEEIQIHFGITKRGYGW
;
A
#
# COMPACT_ATOMS: atom_id res chain seq x y z
N MET A 1 -4.29 -27.67 17.38
CA MET A 1 -4.13 -27.79 15.91
C MET A 1 -2.74 -27.26 15.56
N GLU A 2 -1.93 -28.09 14.91
CA GLU A 2 -0.61 -27.68 14.45
C GLU A 2 -0.76 -26.54 13.43
N GLN A 3 -0.02 -25.47 13.62
CA GLN A 3 -0.11 -24.30 12.74
C GLN A 3 0.63 -24.64 11.44
N LYS A 4 -0.03 -24.46 10.30
CA LYS A 4 0.60 -24.71 8.99
C LYS A 4 1.82 -23.82 8.81
N THR A 5 2.96 -24.39 8.48
CA THR A 5 4.26 -23.73 8.31
C THR A 5 4.82 -23.79 6.89
N GLU A 6 4.16 -24.50 5.98
CA GLU A 6 4.57 -24.64 4.58
C GLU A 6 3.51 -24.04 3.66
N PHE A 7 3.96 -23.22 2.67
CA PHE A 7 3.10 -22.50 1.76
C PHE A 7 3.65 -22.55 0.33
N GLU A 8 2.76 -22.54 -0.65
CA GLU A 8 3.18 -22.38 -2.04
C GLU A 8 3.75 -20.98 -2.28
N VAL A 9 3.07 -19.95 -1.78
CA VAL A 9 3.53 -18.56 -1.95
C VAL A 9 3.52 -17.82 -0.61
N ALA A 10 4.66 -17.22 -0.27
CA ALA A 10 4.78 -16.25 0.80
C ALA A 10 4.86 -14.83 0.22
N ILE A 11 4.03 -13.92 0.73
CA ILE A 11 4.03 -12.50 0.34
C ILE A 11 4.38 -11.67 1.56
N VAL A 12 5.39 -10.82 1.45
CA VAL A 12 5.86 -9.96 2.54
C VAL A 12 5.34 -8.56 2.32
N GLY A 13 4.45 -8.12 3.21
CA GLY A 13 3.74 -6.84 3.18
C GLY A 13 2.32 -6.96 2.65
N ALA A 14 1.34 -6.56 3.48
CA ALA A 14 -0.08 -6.47 3.13
C ALA A 14 -0.48 -5.04 2.72
N GLY A 15 0.41 -4.32 2.05
CA GLY A 15 0.04 -3.09 1.36
C GLY A 15 -0.71 -3.38 0.05
N PRO A 16 -1.18 -2.35 -0.68
CA PRO A 16 -1.92 -2.55 -1.92
C PRO A 16 -1.26 -3.50 -2.91
N SER A 17 0.07 -3.43 -3.05
CA SER A 17 0.81 -4.30 -3.97
C SER A 17 0.80 -5.77 -3.53
N GLY A 18 0.96 -6.04 -2.23
CA GLY A 18 0.98 -7.41 -1.71
C GLY A 18 -0.42 -8.04 -1.74
N LEU A 19 -1.45 -7.27 -1.39
CA LEU A 19 -2.83 -7.76 -1.44
C LEU A 19 -3.30 -7.96 -2.88
N ALA A 20 -2.95 -7.06 -3.80
CA ALA A 20 -3.23 -7.25 -5.22
C ALA A 20 -2.54 -8.52 -5.76
N ALA A 21 -1.26 -8.74 -5.41
CA ALA A 21 -0.57 -9.96 -5.80
C ALA A 21 -1.25 -11.23 -5.24
N ALA A 22 -1.66 -11.21 -3.96
CA ALA A 22 -2.35 -12.33 -3.34
C ALA A 22 -3.69 -12.63 -4.03
N LEU A 23 -4.48 -11.60 -4.31
CA LEU A 23 -5.78 -11.74 -4.96
C LEU A 23 -5.65 -12.22 -6.42
N THR A 24 -4.67 -11.68 -7.17
CA THR A 24 -4.39 -12.16 -8.52
C THR A 24 -3.98 -13.63 -8.54
N LEU A 25 -3.10 -14.04 -7.63
CA LEU A 25 -2.70 -15.45 -7.51
C LEU A 25 -3.90 -16.35 -7.18
N LEU A 26 -4.79 -15.88 -6.32
CA LEU A 26 -6.01 -16.61 -5.98
C LEU A 26 -6.93 -16.78 -7.20
N GLU A 27 -7.09 -15.73 -8.01
CA GLU A 27 -7.85 -15.77 -9.28
C GLU A 27 -7.25 -16.74 -10.29
N GLU A 28 -5.92 -16.90 -10.29
CA GLU A 28 -5.19 -17.87 -11.11
C GLU A 28 -5.19 -19.30 -10.49
N GLY A 29 -5.96 -19.54 -9.42
CA GLY A 29 -6.12 -20.85 -8.80
C GLY A 29 -5.06 -21.21 -7.75
N ILE A 30 -4.14 -20.32 -7.42
CA ILE A 30 -3.15 -20.51 -6.36
C ILE A 30 -3.77 -20.01 -5.05
N SER A 31 -4.16 -20.94 -4.17
CA SER A 31 -4.84 -20.61 -2.90
C SER A 31 -3.95 -20.78 -1.67
N ASP A 32 -2.84 -21.49 -1.79
CA ASP A 32 -1.94 -21.74 -0.67
C ASP A 32 -0.96 -20.59 -0.45
N ILE A 33 -1.52 -19.45 -0.01
CA ILE A 33 -0.83 -18.18 0.15
C ILE A 33 -0.81 -17.77 1.61
N ILE A 34 0.33 -17.26 2.08
CA ILE A 34 0.48 -16.53 3.34
C ILE A 34 0.97 -15.10 3.06
N VAL A 35 0.28 -14.11 3.59
CA VAL A 35 0.72 -12.70 3.58
C VAL A 35 1.21 -12.35 4.98
N ILE A 36 2.41 -11.78 5.09
CA ILE A 36 3.04 -11.39 6.35
C ILE A 36 3.02 -9.87 6.44
N GLU A 37 2.35 -9.33 7.45
CA GLU A 37 2.23 -7.88 7.67
C GLU A 37 2.77 -7.51 9.06
N ARG A 38 3.61 -6.48 9.09
CA ARG A 38 4.26 -6.02 10.31
C ARG A 38 3.33 -5.31 11.30
N PHE A 39 2.23 -4.76 10.81
CA PHE A 39 1.25 -4.05 11.63
C PHE A 39 -0.06 -4.85 11.73
N THR A 40 -0.91 -4.43 12.66
CA THR A 40 -2.30 -4.87 12.75
C THR A 40 -3.18 -3.86 12.03
N PHE A 41 -4.12 -4.32 11.22
CA PHE A 41 -5.13 -3.46 10.60
C PHE A 41 -6.23 -3.05 11.59
N PRO A 42 -6.80 -1.83 11.47
CA PRO A 42 -6.41 -0.75 10.55
C PRO A 42 -5.07 -0.10 10.95
N ARG A 43 -4.25 0.28 9.97
CA ARG A 43 -2.92 0.81 10.21
C ARG A 43 -2.62 2.08 9.44
N TYR A 44 -1.85 2.98 10.04
CA TYR A 44 -1.36 4.18 9.36
C TYR A 44 -0.35 3.84 8.25
N LYS A 45 -0.47 4.55 7.14
CA LYS A 45 0.49 4.53 6.03
C LYS A 45 0.70 5.95 5.52
N CYS A 46 1.91 6.49 5.67
CA CYS A 46 2.26 7.81 5.12
C CYS A 46 2.04 7.83 3.61
N CYS A 47 1.01 8.55 3.18
CA CYS A 47 0.64 8.74 1.77
C CYS A 47 -0.42 9.84 1.70
N ALA A 48 -0.38 10.68 0.66
CA ALA A 48 -1.41 11.70 0.45
C ALA A 48 -2.82 11.13 0.23
N GLY A 49 -2.92 9.86 -0.20
CA GLY A 49 -4.23 9.21 -0.40
C GLY A 49 -4.91 9.55 -1.73
N TYR A 50 -4.19 10.17 -2.66
CA TYR A 50 -4.75 10.52 -3.96
C TYR A 50 -4.92 9.29 -4.85
N ILE A 51 -6.17 9.00 -5.20
CA ILE A 51 -6.59 7.89 -6.04
C ILE A 51 -7.11 8.44 -7.37
N THR A 52 -6.49 8.03 -8.47
CA THR A 52 -6.97 8.35 -9.82
C THR A 52 -8.06 7.39 -10.25
N GLY A 53 -8.83 7.76 -11.28
CA GLY A 53 -9.83 6.86 -11.86
C GLY A 53 -9.24 5.52 -12.34
N LYS A 54 -8.00 5.49 -12.83
CA LYS A 54 -7.30 4.24 -13.20
C LYS A 54 -6.99 3.40 -11.96
N THR A 55 -6.55 4.01 -10.87
CA THR A 55 -6.27 3.30 -9.62
C THR A 55 -7.56 2.76 -9.02
N LYS A 56 -8.66 3.54 -9.05
CA LYS A 56 -10.00 3.10 -8.66
C LYS A 56 -10.39 1.82 -9.40
N ALA A 57 -10.30 1.83 -10.74
CA ALA A 57 -10.63 0.68 -11.57
C ALA A 57 -9.83 -0.58 -11.18
N VAL A 58 -8.55 -0.44 -10.80
CA VAL A 58 -7.74 -1.59 -10.33
C VAL A 58 -8.30 -2.17 -9.03
N TYR A 59 -8.69 -1.35 -8.06
CA TYR A 59 -9.32 -1.88 -6.84
C TYR A 59 -10.65 -2.59 -7.14
N GLU A 60 -11.43 -2.03 -8.05
CA GLU A 60 -12.72 -2.59 -8.47
C GLU A 60 -12.58 -3.94 -9.19
N THR A 61 -11.49 -4.19 -9.93
CA THR A 61 -11.24 -5.53 -10.52
C THR A 61 -11.13 -6.62 -9.45
N PHE A 62 -10.67 -6.30 -8.25
CA PHE A 62 -10.62 -7.23 -7.13
C PHE A 62 -11.94 -7.32 -6.35
N GLY A 63 -12.91 -6.46 -6.68
CA GLY A 63 -14.21 -6.40 -6.02
C GLY A 63 -14.28 -5.41 -4.86
N LEU A 64 -13.28 -4.51 -4.69
CA LEU A 64 -13.37 -3.43 -3.70
C LEU A 64 -14.13 -2.24 -4.30
N ASN A 65 -15.28 -1.94 -3.73
CA ASN A 65 -16.04 -0.74 -4.09
C ASN A 65 -15.44 0.49 -3.39
N ILE A 66 -14.72 1.31 -4.13
CA ILE A 66 -14.09 2.52 -3.59
C ILE A 66 -15.13 3.55 -3.08
N GLU A 67 -16.35 3.52 -3.58
CA GLU A 67 -17.42 4.44 -3.14
C GLU A 67 -17.93 4.12 -1.72
N GLU A 68 -17.60 2.96 -1.18
CA GLU A 68 -17.91 2.57 0.20
C GLU A 68 -16.83 3.00 1.21
N VAL A 69 -15.67 3.44 0.72
CA VAL A 69 -14.59 3.99 1.54
C VAL A 69 -14.75 5.50 1.60
N HIS A 70 -14.64 6.09 2.78
CA HIS A 70 -14.76 7.54 2.93
C HIS A 70 -13.74 8.31 2.09
N TYR A 71 -14.20 9.26 1.29
CA TYR A 71 -13.35 10.07 0.41
C TYR A 71 -13.83 11.51 0.29
N SER A 72 -12.92 12.37 -0.16
CA SER A 72 -13.22 13.73 -0.61
C SER A 72 -13.01 13.83 -2.11
N LEU A 73 -13.93 14.49 -2.81
CA LEU A 73 -13.78 14.82 -4.22
C LEU A 73 -12.80 15.96 -4.38
N ILE A 74 -11.93 15.84 -5.37
CA ILE A 74 -10.98 16.91 -5.72
C ILE A 74 -11.55 17.72 -6.87
N LYS A 75 -11.82 18.99 -6.61
CA LYS A 75 -12.35 19.93 -7.59
C LYS A 75 -11.26 20.66 -8.38
N GLU A 76 -10.13 20.91 -7.72
CA GLU A 76 -9.02 21.66 -8.31
C GLU A 76 -7.68 21.05 -7.98
N PHE A 77 -6.77 21.20 -8.93
CA PHE A 77 -5.36 20.85 -8.77
C PHE A 77 -4.52 22.08 -9.09
N ASN A 78 -3.89 22.67 -8.07
CA ASN A 78 -3.15 23.89 -8.16
C ASN A 78 -1.64 23.65 -8.14
N ILE A 79 -0.93 24.15 -9.13
CA ILE A 79 0.52 24.06 -9.24
C ILE A 79 1.15 25.41 -8.87
N PHE A 80 2.08 25.36 -7.93
CA PHE A 80 2.85 26.50 -7.46
C PHE A 80 4.34 26.31 -7.79
N TYR A 81 5.00 27.42 -8.10
CA TYR A 81 6.46 27.48 -8.20
C TYR A 81 6.98 28.61 -7.35
N ARG A 82 7.85 28.31 -6.39
CA ARG A 82 8.38 29.29 -5.40
C ARG A 82 7.24 30.13 -4.77
N LEU A 83 6.22 29.45 -4.29
CA LEU A 83 5.01 30.00 -3.65
C LEU A 83 4.12 30.87 -4.54
N LYS A 84 4.42 31.00 -5.83
CA LYS A 84 3.55 31.69 -6.79
C LYS A 84 2.72 30.69 -7.57
N LYS A 85 1.40 30.87 -7.56
CA LYS A 85 0.49 30.03 -8.36
C LYS A 85 0.83 30.17 -9.83
N ARG A 86 0.98 29.05 -10.53
CA ARG A 86 1.34 28.98 -11.94
C ARG A 86 0.21 28.44 -12.80
N GLN A 87 -0.50 27.45 -12.30
CA GLN A 87 -1.54 26.79 -13.06
C GLN A 87 -2.61 26.24 -12.13
N THR A 88 -3.85 26.31 -12.57
CA THR A 88 -4.98 25.56 -12.03
C THR A 88 -5.43 24.58 -13.09
N ILE A 89 -5.60 23.34 -12.71
CA ILE A 89 -6.25 22.31 -13.50
C ILE A 89 -7.58 22.02 -12.83
N ALA A 90 -8.64 22.56 -13.41
CA ALA A 90 -10.01 22.31 -12.99
C ALA A 90 -10.74 21.76 -14.21
N ASN A 91 -10.93 20.45 -14.27
CA ASN A 91 -11.67 19.86 -15.37
C ASN A 91 -12.37 18.57 -14.96
N GLN A 92 -13.28 18.13 -15.81
CA GLN A 92 -14.06 16.90 -15.60
C GLN A 92 -13.20 15.63 -15.37
N PHE A 93 -11.93 15.61 -15.76
CA PHE A 93 -11.04 14.48 -15.47
C PHE A 93 -10.70 14.35 -13.98
N LEU A 94 -10.84 15.42 -13.20
CA LEU A 94 -10.64 15.38 -11.75
C LEU A 94 -11.81 14.75 -11.02
N TYR A 95 -13.01 14.74 -11.58
CA TYR A 95 -14.20 14.16 -10.93
C TYR A 95 -14.12 12.67 -10.69
N THR A 96 -13.21 11.98 -11.34
CA THR A 96 -12.94 10.55 -11.08
C THR A 96 -11.89 10.33 -10.00
N ASN A 97 -11.24 11.40 -9.53
CA ASN A 97 -10.17 11.32 -8.56
C ASN A 97 -10.71 11.52 -7.14
N ARG A 98 -10.11 10.80 -6.20
CA ARG A 98 -10.52 10.76 -4.80
C ARG A 98 -9.33 11.02 -3.90
N MET A 99 -9.53 11.77 -2.82
CA MET A 99 -8.66 11.75 -1.65
C MET A 99 -9.25 10.81 -0.63
N ILE A 100 -8.56 9.74 -0.34
CA ILE A 100 -9.03 8.67 0.53
C ILE A 100 -8.09 8.53 1.72
N ASP A 101 -8.63 8.31 2.91
CA ASP A 101 -7.80 7.92 4.04
C ASP A 101 -7.22 6.53 3.78
N ARG A 102 -5.90 6.44 3.83
CA ARG A 102 -5.18 5.20 3.62
C ARG A 102 -5.40 4.19 4.74
N VAL A 103 -5.76 4.65 5.93
CA VAL A 103 -6.11 3.76 7.05
C VAL A 103 -7.35 2.96 6.67
N GLU A 104 -8.38 3.65 6.19
CA GLU A 104 -9.65 3.02 5.80
C GLU A 104 -9.50 2.19 4.53
N LEU A 105 -8.87 2.74 3.49
CA LEU A 105 -8.68 2.04 2.21
C LEU A 105 -7.86 0.75 2.38
N ASP A 106 -6.72 0.84 3.06
CA ASP A 106 -5.85 -0.33 3.24
C ASP A 106 -6.55 -1.39 4.10
N ASN A 107 -7.34 -0.97 5.11
CA ASN A 107 -8.14 -1.89 5.93
C ASN A 107 -9.24 -2.57 5.11
N ALA A 108 -10.02 -1.81 4.35
CA ALA A 108 -11.07 -2.36 3.50
C ALA A 108 -10.52 -3.38 2.50
N PHE A 109 -9.35 -3.11 1.92
CA PHE A 109 -8.70 -4.03 0.99
C PHE A 109 -8.16 -5.29 1.69
N ALA A 110 -7.67 -5.16 2.92
CA ALA A 110 -7.24 -6.31 3.72
C ALA A 110 -8.42 -7.19 4.12
N GLU A 111 -9.54 -6.60 4.55
CA GLU A 111 -10.76 -7.34 4.89
C GLU A 111 -11.36 -8.05 3.67
N LEU A 112 -11.35 -7.41 2.51
CA LEU A 112 -11.73 -8.06 1.26
C LEU A 112 -10.85 -9.28 0.96
N ALA A 113 -9.53 -9.14 1.09
CA ALA A 113 -8.62 -10.27 0.86
C ALA A 113 -8.87 -11.42 1.85
N LYS A 114 -9.08 -11.12 3.13
CA LYS A 114 -9.45 -12.12 4.15
C LYS A 114 -10.78 -12.80 3.83
N SER A 115 -11.80 -12.05 3.40
CA SER A 115 -13.11 -12.61 3.05
C SER A 115 -13.04 -13.58 1.86
N LYS A 116 -12.07 -13.39 0.97
CA LYS A 116 -11.75 -14.31 -0.14
C LYS A 116 -10.85 -15.49 0.26
N GLY A 117 -10.50 -15.60 1.54
CA GLY A 117 -9.71 -16.71 2.08
C GLY A 117 -8.20 -16.49 2.11
N ILE A 118 -7.70 -15.30 1.78
CA ILE A 118 -6.27 -14.99 1.93
C ILE A 118 -5.90 -14.94 3.42
N ARG A 119 -4.90 -15.74 3.80
CA ARG A 119 -4.35 -15.72 5.15
C ARG A 119 -3.37 -14.56 5.31
N ILE A 120 -3.68 -13.63 6.24
CA ILE A 120 -2.83 -12.51 6.58
C ILE A 120 -2.33 -12.69 8.02
N LYS A 121 -1.03 -12.86 8.19
CA LYS A 121 -0.38 -12.92 9.49
C LYS A 121 0.09 -11.51 9.87
N GLU A 122 -0.73 -10.85 10.67
CA GLU A 122 -0.50 -9.49 11.15
C GLU A 122 0.49 -9.44 12.32
N ASN A 123 0.94 -8.23 12.68
CA ASN A 123 1.89 -7.97 13.76
C ASN A 123 3.14 -8.85 13.70
N THR A 124 3.60 -9.12 12.47
CA THR A 124 4.69 -10.07 12.22
C THR A 124 5.67 -9.51 11.21
N THR A 125 6.95 -9.54 11.53
CA THR A 125 8.04 -9.15 10.64
C THR A 125 8.94 -10.34 10.33
N ILE A 126 9.73 -10.22 9.27
CA ILE A 126 10.78 -11.19 8.95
C ILE A 126 12.06 -10.77 9.68
N SER A 127 12.64 -11.67 10.44
CA SER A 127 13.95 -11.50 11.09
C SER A 127 15.09 -12.04 10.23
N GLU A 128 14.90 -13.19 9.60
CA GLU A 128 15.89 -13.84 8.74
C GLU A 128 15.22 -14.44 7.49
N HIS A 129 15.98 -14.50 6.40
CA HIS A 129 15.56 -15.12 5.14
C HIS A 129 16.71 -16.00 4.62
N ASP A 130 16.44 -17.29 4.50
CA ASP A 130 17.32 -18.27 3.87
C ASP A 130 16.75 -18.62 2.48
N ALA A 131 17.34 -18.04 1.44
CA ALA A 131 16.87 -18.24 0.07
C ALA A 131 17.14 -19.66 -0.45
N ASP A 132 18.21 -20.30 0.00
CA ASP A 132 18.57 -21.66 -0.43
C ASP A 132 17.63 -22.70 0.15
N LYS A 133 17.27 -22.53 1.42
CA LYS A 133 16.27 -23.39 2.10
C LYS A 133 14.82 -22.94 1.83
N LYS A 134 14.64 -21.80 1.18
CA LYS A 134 13.32 -21.17 1.00
C LYS A 134 12.56 -21.03 2.33
N GLU A 135 13.26 -20.52 3.33
CA GLU A 135 12.77 -20.40 4.70
C GLU A 135 12.76 -18.93 5.15
N LEU A 136 11.72 -18.57 5.88
CA LEU A 136 11.61 -17.30 6.61
C LEU A 136 11.58 -17.59 8.10
N LYS A 137 12.37 -16.85 8.88
CA LYS A 137 12.20 -16.78 10.32
C LYS A 137 11.47 -15.49 10.67
N LEU A 138 10.42 -15.63 11.41
CA LEU A 138 9.55 -14.54 11.83
C LEU A 138 10.00 -13.93 13.17
N SER A 139 9.53 -12.72 13.45
CA SER A 139 9.85 -11.99 14.69
C SER A 139 9.41 -12.69 15.98
N ASN A 140 8.42 -13.55 15.91
CA ASN A 140 7.92 -14.38 17.02
C ASN A 140 8.67 -15.73 17.17
N GLY A 141 9.72 -15.93 16.38
CA GLY A 141 10.54 -17.16 16.39
C GLY A 141 10.02 -18.30 15.49
N GLU A 142 8.81 -18.17 14.96
CA GLU A 142 8.28 -19.16 14.02
C GLU A 142 9.10 -19.22 12.73
N ARG A 143 9.10 -20.39 12.09
CA ARG A 143 9.69 -20.61 10.77
C ARG A 143 8.62 -20.99 9.77
N LEU A 144 8.68 -20.39 8.58
CA LEU A 144 7.81 -20.71 7.45
C LEU A 144 8.69 -21.13 6.27
N THR A 145 8.25 -22.16 5.54
CA THR A 145 8.82 -22.52 4.25
C THR A 145 7.88 -22.15 3.12
N TYR A 146 8.43 -21.88 1.96
CA TYR A 146 7.68 -21.45 0.80
C TYR A 146 8.29 -22.03 -0.49
N GLN A 147 7.52 -22.12 -1.55
CA GLN A 147 8.07 -22.43 -2.88
C GLN A 147 8.47 -21.15 -3.62
N LYS A 148 7.65 -20.10 -3.52
CA LYS A 148 7.90 -18.77 -4.12
C LYS A 148 7.69 -17.67 -3.09
N ILE A 149 8.44 -16.58 -3.23
CA ILE A 149 8.32 -15.42 -2.35
C ILE A 149 8.15 -14.13 -3.14
N ILE A 150 7.27 -13.25 -2.67
CA ILE A 150 7.07 -11.91 -3.20
C ILE A 150 7.34 -10.89 -2.09
N PHE A 151 8.29 -9.99 -2.31
CA PHE A 151 8.54 -8.87 -1.41
C PHE A 151 7.74 -7.64 -1.88
N ALA A 152 6.73 -7.25 -1.11
CA ALA A 152 5.85 -6.10 -1.33
C ALA A 152 5.79 -5.17 -0.10
N ASP A 153 6.82 -5.21 0.73
CA ASP A 153 6.93 -4.57 2.05
C ASP A 153 7.39 -3.09 2.01
N GLY A 154 7.46 -2.54 0.80
CA GLY A 154 7.75 -1.13 0.56
C GLY A 154 9.23 -0.77 0.73
N THR A 155 9.53 0.53 0.64
CA THR A 155 10.91 1.05 0.55
C THR A 155 11.76 0.87 1.80
N SER A 156 11.16 0.63 2.95
CA SER A 156 11.84 0.40 4.23
C SER A 156 11.68 -1.02 4.76
N GLY A 157 11.09 -1.91 3.98
CA GLY A 157 10.88 -3.30 4.33
C GLY A 157 12.14 -4.16 4.22
N PHE A 158 12.01 -5.42 4.61
CA PHE A 158 13.08 -6.42 4.54
C PHE A 158 13.57 -6.62 3.10
N GLY A 159 12.62 -6.78 2.15
CA GLY A 159 12.92 -6.98 0.73
C GLY A 159 13.75 -5.85 0.11
N SER A 160 13.57 -4.61 0.60
CA SER A 160 14.36 -3.48 0.11
C SER A 160 15.84 -3.56 0.47
N ARG A 161 16.21 -4.37 1.46
CA ARG A 161 17.60 -4.58 1.90
C ARG A 161 18.33 -5.63 1.04
N LEU A 162 17.55 -6.48 0.36
CA LEU A 162 18.08 -7.51 -0.55
C LEU A 162 18.49 -6.94 -1.91
N GLN A 163 18.13 -5.69 -2.21
CA GLN A 163 18.48 -5.01 -3.46
C GLN A 163 19.69 -4.10 -3.28
N PRO A 164 20.46 -3.86 -4.35
CA PRO A 164 21.54 -2.87 -4.31
C PRO A 164 21.03 -1.52 -3.81
N ALA A 165 21.85 -0.80 -3.08
CA ALA A 165 21.50 0.50 -2.50
C ALA A 165 20.98 1.46 -3.58
N ARG A 166 19.68 1.76 -3.55
CA ARG A 166 19.05 2.77 -4.40
C ARG A 166 18.91 4.07 -3.61
N LYS A 167 19.05 5.21 -4.29
CA LYS A 167 18.71 6.50 -3.68
C LYS A 167 17.25 6.46 -3.27
N LYS A 168 16.99 6.65 -1.98
CA LYS A 168 15.62 6.72 -1.44
C LYS A 168 15.24 8.19 -1.29
N ASN A 169 14.04 8.53 -1.71
CA ASN A 169 13.42 9.82 -1.38
C ASN A 169 12.69 9.67 -0.05
N ILE A 170 12.74 10.73 0.76
CA ILE A 170 12.02 10.80 2.03
C ILE A 170 10.83 11.71 1.83
N ALA A 171 9.65 11.26 2.27
CA ALA A 171 8.45 12.07 2.37
C ALA A 171 8.01 12.16 3.83
N MET A 172 7.59 13.36 4.23
CA MET A 172 6.96 13.61 5.53
C MET A 172 5.55 14.10 5.30
N GLN A 173 4.64 13.67 6.15
CA GLN A 173 3.24 14.08 6.12
C GLN A 173 2.87 14.67 7.49
N LEU A 174 2.26 15.85 7.47
CA LEU A 174 1.58 16.43 8.61
C LEU A 174 0.08 16.36 8.34
N VAL A 175 -0.67 15.85 9.30
CA VAL A 175 -2.12 15.75 9.23
C VAL A 175 -2.70 16.77 10.20
N PHE A 176 -3.55 17.67 9.69
CA PHE A 176 -4.26 18.64 10.50
C PHE A 176 -5.71 18.17 10.64
N PRO A 177 -6.21 17.94 11.87
CA PRO A 177 -7.60 17.57 12.07
C PRO A 177 -8.54 18.70 11.62
N ASN A 178 -9.70 18.31 11.12
CA ASN A 178 -10.77 19.22 10.66
C ASN A 178 -10.42 20.11 9.45
N SER A 179 -9.43 19.76 8.66
CA SER A 179 -9.19 20.42 7.37
C SER A 179 -9.97 19.71 6.27
N ALA A 180 -11.03 20.32 5.76
CA ALA A 180 -11.70 19.87 4.54
C ALA A 180 -11.11 20.66 3.37
N ALA A 181 -10.21 20.08 2.59
CA ALA A 181 -9.70 20.67 1.38
C ALA A 181 -10.36 20.01 0.16
N GLU A 182 -10.93 20.82 -0.72
CA GLU A 182 -11.48 20.37 -2.01
C GLU A 182 -10.45 20.53 -3.15
N GLU A 183 -9.25 20.98 -2.82
CA GLU A 183 -8.15 21.22 -3.77
C GLU A 183 -6.87 20.48 -3.36
N ILE A 184 -6.09 20.10 -4.35
CA ILE A 184 -4.71 19.67 -4.16
C ILE A 184 -3.79 20.81 -4.56
N GLN A 185 -2.83 21.11 -3.71
CA GLN A 185 -1.75 22.02 -4.01
C GLN A 185 -0.43 21.26 -4.15
N ILE A 186 0.30 21.49 -5.25
CA ILE A 186 1.66 20.99 -5.43
C ILE A 186 2.61 22.18 -5.55
N HIS A 187 3.61 22.19 -4.71
CA HIS A 187 4.60 23.26 -4.60
C HIS A 187 5.98 22.78 -5.02
N PHE A 188 6.48 23.30 -6.14
CA PHE A 188 7.83 23.10 -6.61
C PHE A 188 8.74 24.28 -6.21
N GLY A 189 10.04 24.03 -6.08
CA GLY A 189 11.04 25.08 -5.83
C GLY A 189 11.02 25.64 -4.40
N ILE A 190 10.37 24.95 -3.45
CA ILE A 190 10.42 25.23 -2.01
C ILE A 190 11.49 24.41 -1.30
N THR A 191 11.96 23.35 -1.96
CA THR A 191 13.05 22.49 -1.52
C THR A 191 14.12 22.43 -2.61
N LYS A 192 15.37 22.08 -2.26
CA LYS A 192 16.44 21.89 -3.25
C LYS A 192 16.14 20.74 -4.22
N ARG A 193 15.50 19.70 -3.76
CA ARG A 193 15.07 18.54 -4.53
C ARG A 193 13.74 18.04 -3.99
N GLY A 194 12.79 17.75 -4.89
CA GLY A 194 11.45 17.31 -4.52
C GLY A 194 10.40 18.43 -4.59
N TYR A 195 9.28 18.19 -3.95
CA TYR A 195 8.12 19.08 -3.93
C TYR A 195 7.33 18.90 -2.64
N GLY A 196 6.50 19.89 -2.30
CA GLY A 196 5.48 19.80 -1.26
C GLY A 196 4.09 19.55 -1.87
N TRP A 197 3.22 18.98 -1.10
CA TRP A 197 1.81 18.81 -1.43
C TRP A 197 0.95 19.07 -0.21
#